data_00703c7dcd1edf6fbc7fc416b16549d0
#
_entry.id   00703c7dcd1edf6fbc7fc416b16549d0
#
_cell.length_a   1.000
_cell.length_b   1.000
_cell.length_c   1.000
_cell.angle_alpha   90.00
_cell.angle_beta   90.00
_cell.angle_gamma   90.00
#
_symmetry.space_group_name_H-M   'P 1'
#
loop_
_entity.id
_entity.type
_entity.pdbx_description
1 polymer ?
#
loop_
_entity_poly.entity_id
_entity_poly.type
_entity_poly.pdbx_seq_one_letter_code
_entity_poly.pdbx_strand_id
1 'polypeptide(L)'
;SSLNGKADGNLKTAIFKLVRNFTQVSSYSALPQYFQKTDVYPNSSRWWDMYSDIVLYAPSFKGLNREHSFPKSWWGGSTTVPAYVDLNHLYPSEMAANTAKSNYPLGMVDRSYNANFQNGISTVGYPVSGQGGGAKYVFEPDDEFKGDFARTYFYMASAYQDLTWKYTYMVSQNLWPTLNSWSVDLLLK
;
A
#
# COMPACT_ATOMS: atom_id res chain seq x y z
N SER A 1 -18.15 -15.21 18.38
CA SER A 1 -17.30 -14.12 17.88
C SER A 1 -18.15 -12.89 17.60
N SER A 2 -17.65 -11.70 17.90
CA SER A 2 -18.35 -10.43 17.62
C SER A 2 -18.58 -10.16 16.13
N LEU A 3 -18.01 -10.98 15.24
CA LEU A 3 -18.15 -10.90 13.79
C LEU A 3 -19.18 -11.87 13.22
N ASN A 4 -19.62 -12.89 14.00
CA ASN A 4 -20.55 -13.90 13.51
C ASN A 4 -21.89 -13.27 13.09
N GLY A 5 -22.39 -13.70 11.92
CA GLY A 5 -23.66 -13.23 11.35
C GLY A 5 -23.64 -11.80 10.80
N LYS A 6 -22.47 -11.17 10.75
CA LYS A 6 -22.31 -9.85 10.12
C LYS A 6 -21.87 -9.97 8.66
N ALA A 7 -22.36 -9.05 7.84
CA ALA A 7 -21.99 -8.93 6.43
C ALA A 7 -21.81 -7.45 6.06
N ASP A 8 -21.23 -7.19 4.90
CA ASP A 8 -21.12 -5.88 4.27
C ASP A 8 -20.64 -4.77 5.23
N GLY A 9 -21.32 -3.65 5.28
CA GLY A 9 -20.97 -2.51 6.11
C GLY A 9 -20.98 -2.80 7.62
N ASN A 10 -21.82 -3.72 8.07
CA ASN A 10 -21.85 -4.12 9.48
C ASN A 10 -20.63 -4.94 9.85
N LEU A 11 -20.19 -5.83 8.97
CA LEU A 11 -18.95 -6.61 9.14
C LEU A 11 -17.72 -5.68 9.11
N LYS A 12 -17.64 -4.80 8.12
CA LYS A 12 -16.56 -3.84 8.00
C LYS A 12 -16.43 -2.96 9.25
N THR A 13 -17.53 -2.40 9.74
CA THR A 13 -17.53 -1.56 10.95
C THR A 13 -17.14 -2.36 12.21
N ALA A 14 -17.53 -3.62 12.30
CA ALA A 14 -17.12 -4.48 13.40
C ALA A 14 -15.62 -4.81 13.36
N ILE A 15 -15.07 -5.06 12.17
CA ILE A 15 -13.61 -5.25 11.97
C ILE A 15 -12.86 -3.97 12.36
N PHE A 16 -13.28 -2.80 11.86
CA PHE A 16 -12.69 -1.52 12.22
C PHE A 16 -12.58 -1.34 13.74
N LYS A 17 -13.66 -1.63 14.49
CA LYS A 17 -13.67 -1.53 15.95
C LYS A 17 -12.70 -2.48 16.65
N LEU A 18 -12.41 -3.64 16.05
CA LEU A 18 -11.45 -4.60 16.59
C LEU A 18 -10.01 -4.21 16.31
N VAL A 19 -9.72 -3.74 15.09
CA VAL A 19 -8.34 -3.53 14.65
C VAL A 19 -7.80 -2.14 14.94
N ARG A 20 -8.63 -1.16 15.26
CA ARG A 20 -8.22 0.22 15.52
C ARG A 20 -7.34 0.42 16.79
N ASN A 21 -7.32 -0.55 17.69
CA ASN A 21 -6.59 -0.49 18.96
C ASN A 21 -5.26 -1.26 18.87
N PHE A 22 -4.47 -0.96 17.87
CA PHE A 22 -3.15 -1.59 17.70
C PHE A 22 -2.04 -0.69 18.26
N THR A 23 -0.92 -1.31 18.64
CA THR A 23 0.28 -0.59 19.07
C THR A 23 0.93 0.07 17.86
N GLN A 24 1.19 1.36 17.97
CA GLN A 24 1.85 2.12 16.91
C GLN A 24 3.35 2.24 17.18
N VAL A 25 4.13 2.42 16.13
CA VAL A 25 5.52 2.80 16.26
C VAL A 25 5.64 4.22 16.82
N SER A 26 6.73 4.50 17.52
CA SER A 26 6.91 5.74 18.25
C SER A 26 7.02 6.99 17.36
N SER A 27 7.57 6.83 16.15
CA SER A 27 7.75 7.94 15.20
C SER A 27 8.05 7.45 13.79
N TYR A 28 7.84 8.31 12.81
CA TYR A 28 8.20 8.03 11.42
C TYR A 28 9.71 7.80 11.22
N SER A 29 10.55 8.49 11.99
CA SER A 29 12.00 8.31 11.92
C SER A 29 12.46 6.95 12.47
N ALA A 30 11.70 6.35 13.37
CA ALA A 30 12.00 5.04 13.94
C ALA A 30 11.63 3.86 13.02
N LEU A 31 10.85 4.07 11.98
CA LEU A 31 10.37 2.99 11.08
C LEU A 31 11.48 2.06 10.58
N PRO A 32 12.69 2.52 10.14
CA PRO A 32 13.72 1.60 9.68
C PRO A 32 14.16 0.56 10.71
N GLN A 33 14.09 0.89 12.01
CA GLN A 33 14.41 -0.06 13.09
C GLN A 33 13.35 -1.17 13.22
N TYR A 34 12.10 -0.85 12.90
CA TYR A 34 11.03 -1.84 12.88
C TYR A 34 11.10 -2.69 11.62
N PHE A 35 11.34 -2.09 10.45
CA PHE A 35 11.52 -2.80 9.19
C PHE A 35 12.64 -3.85 9.25
N GLN A 36 13.70 -3.63 10.03
CA GLN A 36 14.73 -4.64 10.26
C GLN A 36 14.20 -5.93 10.91
N LYS A 37 13.01 -5.90 11.51
CA LYS A 37 12.38 -7.04 12.15
C LYS A 37 11.25 -7.65 11.32
N THR A 38 10.63 -6.84 10.47
CA THR A 38 9.41 -7.21 9.73
C THR A 38 9.66 -7.38 8.23
N ASP A 39 10.64 -6.65 7.67
CA ASP A 39 10.83 -6.49 6.23
C ASP A 39 12.26 -6.82 5.80
N VAL A 40 12.78 -7.93 6.28
CA VAL A 40 14.02 -8.56 5.80
C VAL A 40 13.74 -10.02 5.43
N TYR A 41 14.45 -10.53 4.44
CA TYR A 41 14.33 -11.95 4.07
C TYR A 41 14.73 -12.87 5.23
N PRO A 42 14.04 -13.98 5.45
CA PRO A 42 14.36 -14.94 6.50
C PRO A 42 15.83 -15.38 6.44
N ASN A 43 16.49 -15.43 7.60
CA ASN A 43 17.91 -15.81 7.75
C ASN A 43 18.88 -14.94 6.94
N SER A 44 18.51 -13.68 6.67
CA SER A 44 19.28 -12.73 5.89
C SER A 44 19.21 -11.34 6.50
N SER A 45 20.11 -10.46 6.11
CA SER A 45 19.99 -9.01 6.31
C SER A 45 19.53 -8.26 5.06
N ARG A 46 19.22 -8.97 3.97
CA ARG A 46 18.69 -8.37 2.75
C ARG A 46 17.31 -7.78 3.04
N TRP A 47 17.10 -6.53 2.66
CA TRP A 47 15.79 -5.88 2.74
C TRP A 47 14.78 -6.59 1.83
N TRP A 48 13.58 -6.78 2.34
CA TRP A 48 12.44 -7.27 1.59
C TRP A 48 11.74 -6.07 0.95
N ASP A 49 12.19 -5.72 -0.25
CA ASP A 49 11.64 -4.63 -1.05
C ASP A 49 10.70 -5.20 -2.11
N MET A 50 9.42 -4.91 -2.00
CA MET A 50 8.39 -5.36 -2.94
C MET A 50 8.32 -4.49 -4.21
N TYR A 51 9.14 -3.44 -4.29
CA TYR A 51 9.07 -2.45 -5.38
C TYR A 51 10.21 -2.61 -6.37
N SER A 52 11.30 -3.24 -5.98
CA SER A 52 12.46 -3.44 -6.84
C SER A 52 13.24 -4.72 -6.52
N ASP A 53 14.00 -5.21 -7.49
CA ASP A 53 14.95 -6.31 -7.33
C ASP A 53 16.35 -5.85 -6.89
N ILE A 54 16.55 -4.57 -6.65
CA ILE A 54 17.80 -4.01 -6.19
C ILE A 54 18.14 -4.54 -4.79
N VAL A 55 19.31 -5.15 -4.68
CA VAL A 55 19.73 -5.80 -3.44
C VAL A 55 20.37 -4.79 -2.49
N LEU A 56 19.71 -4.51 -1.40
CA LEU A 56 20.18 -3.66 -0.30
C LEU A 56 20.13 -4.41 1.03
N TYR A 57 20.97 -4.03 1.98
CA TYR A 57 21.12 -4.76 3.24
C TYR A 57 20.93 -3.88 4.47
N ALA A 58 20.22 -4.42 5.47
CA ALA A 58 20.14 -3.85 6.81
C ALA A 58 21.51 -3.96 7.53
N PRO A 59 21.81 -3.06 8.48
CA PRO A 59 20.96 -2.00 9.00
C PRO A 59 20.95 -0.71 8.16
N SER A 60 21.75 -0.63 7.08
CA SER A 60 21.79 0.57 6.24
C SER A 60 20.45 0.78 5.54
N PHE A 61 19.87 1.97 5.70
CA PHE A 61 18.66 2.40 5.01
C PHE A 61 18.96 3.34 3.82
N LYS A 62 20.24 3.44 3.45
CA LYS A 62 20.68 4.24 2.29
C LYS A 62 20.13 3.63 1.00
N GLY A 63 19.54 4.45 0.17
CA GLY A 63 18.91 4.02 -1.08
C GLY A 63 17.44 3.58 -0.94
N LEU A 64 16.92 3.56 0.29
CA LEU A 64 15.53 3.21 0.60
C LEU A 64 14.74 4.40 1.11
N ASN A 65 13.46 4.37 0.83
CA ASN A 65 12.44 5.24 1.40
C ASN A 65 11.47 4.43 2.28
N ARG A 66 10.75 5.14 3.16
CA ARG A 66 9.61 4.63 3.93
C ARG A 66 8.37 4.85 3.06
N GLU A 67 7.99 3.84 2.31
CA GLU A 67 6.89 3.98 1.37
C GLU A 67 5.54 3.72 2.05
N HIS A 68 4.63 4.67 1.90
CA HIS A 68 3.22 4.46 2.18
C HIS A 68 2.59 3.77 0.97
N SER A 69 2.47 2.45 0.99
CA SER A 69 1.92 1.65 -0.11
C SER A 69 0.52 2.16 -0.51
N PHE A 70 -0.32 2.42 0.48
CA PHE A 70 -1.53 3.21 0.31
C PHE A 70 -1.17 4.70 0.43
N PRO A 71 -1.22 5.48 -0.66
CA PRO A 71 -0.59 6.80 -0.71
C PRO A 71 -1.10 7.77 0.36
N LYS A 72 -0.17 8.39 1.08
CA LYS A 72 -0.46 9.37 2.12
C LYS A 72 -1.37 10.52 1.63
N SER A 73 -1.20 10.95 0.40
CA SER A 73 -2.03 12.00 -0.21
C SER A 73 -3.51 11.64 -0.27
N TRP A 74 -3.85 10.34 -0.24
CA TRP A 74 -5.23 9.88 -0.31
C TRP A 74 -6.03 10.08 0.98
N TRP A 75 -5.37 10.43 2.08
CA TRP A 75 -6.03 10.92 3.30
C TRP A 75 -5.64 12.38 3.66
N GLY A 76 -5.28 13.16 2.66
CA GLY A 76 -4.97 14.59 2.84
C GLY A 76 -3.55 14.88 3.32
N GLY A 77 -2.69 13.89 3.45
CA GLY A 77 -1.28 14.06 3.81
C GLY A 77 -1.01 14.26 5.30
N SER A 78 -2.02 14.15 6.17
CA SER A 78 -1.86 14.32 7.61
C SER A 78 -0.81 13.38 8.18
N THR A 79 0.07 13.92 9.03
CA THR A 79 1.13 13.20 9.75
C THR A 79 0.77 12.94 11.22
N THR A 80 -0.41 13.37 11.65
CA THR A 80 -0.88 13.24 13.05
C THR A 80 -1.88 12.10 13.23
N VAL A 81 -2.18 11.37 12.16
CA VAL A 81 -3.08 10.21 12.18
C VAL A 81 -2.29 8.91 12.32
N PRO A 82 -2.86 7.87 12.95
CA PRO A 82 -2.20 6.57 13.13
C PRO A 82 -1.66 5.96 11.84
N ALA A 83 -2.37 6.10 10.73
CA ALA A 83 -1.96 5.60 9.43
C ALA A 83 -0.57 6.11 8.98
N TYR A 84 -0.12 7.25 9.49
CA TYR A 84 1.19 7.82 9.11
C TYR A 84 2.38 6.95 9.53
N VAL A 85 2.22 6.14 10.57
CA VAL A 85 3.28 5.29 11.13
C VAL A 85 2.86 3.82 11.29
N ASP A 86 1.84 3.40 10.57
CA ASP A 86 1.32 2.03 10.64
C ASP A 86 2.11 1.08 9.73
N LEU A 87 2.81 0.11 10.33
CA LEU A 87 3.63 -0.89 9.65
C LEU A 87 2.85 -1.81 8.68
N ASN A 88 1.52 -1.91 8.81
CA ASN A 88 0.74 -2.78 7.93
C ASN A 88 0.55 -2.23 6.51
N HIS A 89 1.03 -1.01 6.24
CA HIS A 89 1.06 -0.46 4.89
C HIS A 89 2.31 0.39 4.59
N LEU A 90 3.27 0.36 5.49
CA LEU A 90 4.57 1.03 5.33
C LEU A 90 5.65 0.00 5.08
N TYR A 91 6.42 0.19 4.03
CA TYR A 91 7.45 -0.75 3.60
C TYR A 91 8.75 -0.03 3.24
N PRO A 92 9.91 -0.69 3.37
CA PRO A 92 11.12 -0.22 2.70
C PRO A 92 10.90 -0.31 1.19
N SER A 93 11.23 0.74 0.47
CA SER A 93 11.16 0.79 -0.99
C SER A 93 12.40 1.46 -1.55
N GLU A 94 12.98 0.89 -2.58
CA GLU A 94 14.06 1.55 -3.33
C GLU A 94 13.59 2.92 -3.82
N MET A 95 14.50 3.91 -3.78
CA MET A 95 14.15 5.32 -3.96
C MET A 95 13.60 5.65 -5.34
N ALA A 96 14.15 5.04 -6.40
CA ALA A 96 13.66 5.30 -7.77
C ALA A 96 12.30 4.63 -8.00
N ALA A 97 12.10 3.43 -7.46
CA ALA A 97 10.83 2.72 -7.51
C ALA A 97 9.73 3.50 -6.78
N ASN A 98 10.02 3.98 -5.57
CA ASN A 98 9.09 4.83 -4.82
C ASN A 98 8.74 6.12 -5.58
N THR A 99 9.75 6.77 -6.16
CA THR A 99 9.54 8.00 -6.94
C THR A 99 8.68 7.72 -8.17
N ALA A 100 8.93 6.63 -8.89
CA ALA A 100 8.17 6.26 -10.07
C ALA A 100 6.72 5.89 -9.74
N LYS A 101 6.50 5.12 -8.65
CA LYS A 101 5.17 4.78 -8.16
C LYS A 101 4.37 6.04 -7.80
N SER A 102 5.01 7.03 -7.18
CA SER A 102 4.31 8.26 -6.80
C SER A 102 3.01 7.95 -6.04
N ASN A 103 1.93 8.66 -6.34
CA ASN A 103 0.59 8.45 -5.77
C ASN A 103 -0.33 7.68 -6.73
N TYR A 104 0.24 7.00 -7.71
CA TYR A 104 -0.56 6.24 -8.67
C TYR A 104 -1.27 5.06 -7.99
N PRO A 105 -2.51 4.75 -8.42
CA PRO A 105 -3.20 3.56 -7.95
C PRO A 105 -2.51 2.29 -8.48
N LEU A 106 -2.77 1.17 -7.82
CA LEU A 106 -2.45 -0.14 -8.38
C LEU A 106 -3.27 -0.38 -9.65
N GLY A 107 -2.71 -1.13 -10.57
CA GLY A 107 -3.41 -1.51 -11.79
C GLY A 107 -2.52 -2.32 -12.71
N MET A 108 -3.11 -2.97 -13.69
CA MET A 108 -2.38 -3.64 -14.76
C MET A 108 -1.96 -2.62 -15.81
N VAL A 109 -0.72 -2.72 -16.28
CA VAL A 109 -0.14 -1.81 -17.25
C VAL A 109 -0.34 -2.36 -18.67
N ASP A 110 -1.02 -1.61 -19.49
CA ASP A 110 -1.14 -1.90 -20.95
C ASP A 110 0.14 -1.51 -21.68
N ARG A 111 0.71 -0.34 -21.36
CA ARG A 111 1.93 0.18 -21.98
C ARG A 111 2.76 0.95 -20.95
N SER A 112 4.02 0.53 -20.78
CA SER A 112 4.98 1.19 -19.90
C SER A 112 5.18 2.67 -20.28
N TYR A 113 5.27 3.52 -19.25
CA TYR A 113 5.45 4.94 -19.42
C TYR A 113 6.90 5.37 -19.19
N ASN A 114 7.54 4.88 -18.15
CA ASN A 114 8.83 5.40 -17.71
C ASN A 114 9.96 4.47 -18.13
N ALA A 115 10.63 4.83 -19.23
CA ALA A 115 11.77 4.08 -19.75
C ALA A 115 13.02 4.10 -18.83
N ASN A 116 13.08 5.06 -17.88
CA ASN A 116 14.19 5.17 -16.92
C ASN A 116 13.93 4.38 -15.63
N PHE A 117 12.71 3.90 -15.44
CA PHE A 117 12.36 3.06 -14.32
C PHE A 117 12.46 1.59 -14.74
N GLN A 118 13.62 1.04 -14.57
CA GLN A 118 13.91 -0.36 -14.87
C GLN A 118 14.48 -1.00 -13.61
N ASN A 119 13.64 -1.72 -12.89
CA ASN A 119 14.04 -2.43 -11.68
C ASN A 119 13.74 -3.93 -11.74
N GLY A 120 13.32 -4.42 -12.89
CA GLY A 120 13.11 -5.84 -13.15
C GLY A 120 11.77 -6.42 -12.69
N ILE A 121 11.09 -5.80 -11.73
CA ILE A 121 9.92 -6.44 -11.08
C ILE A 121 8.66 -5.60 -10.99
N SER A 122 8.71 -4.29 -11.14
CA SER A 122 7.52 -3.45 -11.14
C SER A 122 7.46 -2.51 -12.32
N THR A 123 6.28 -2.05 -12.66
CA THR A 123 6.06 -1.22 -13.85
C THR A 123 5.14 -0.06 -13.55
N VAL A 124 5.45 1.11 -14.13
CA VAL A 124 4.55 2.26 -14.16
C VAL A 124 4.14 2.49 -15.61
N GLY A 125 2.84 2.64 -15.86
CA GLY A 125 2.37 2.83 -17.22
C GLY A 125 0.90 3.18 -17.33
N TYR A 126 0.43 3.23 -18.55
CA TYR A 126 -0.97 3.47 -18.85
C TYR A 126 -1.80 2.25 -18.42
N PRO A 127 -2.94 2.46 -17.75
CA PRO A 127 -3.75 1.35 -17.30
C PRO A 127 -4.40 0.61 -18.46
N VAL A 128 -4.64 -0.69 -18.29
CA VAL A 128 -5.58 -1.41 -19.15
C VAL A 128 -6.96 -0.80 -19.04
N SER A 129 -7.76 -0.99 -20.09
CA SER A 129 -9.13 -0.45 -20.14
C SER A 129 -9.95 -0.85 -18.91
N GLY A 130 -10.66 0.11 -18.32
CA GLY A 130 -11.51 -0.09 -17.15
C GLY A 130 -10.79 0.01 -15.81
N GLN A 131 -9.49 0.20 -15.80
CA GLN A 131 -8.69 0.39 -14.57
C GLN A 131 -8.19 1.83 -14.39
N GLY A 132 -7.52 2.09 -13.26
CA GLY A 132 -6.90 3.36 -12.95
C GLY A 132 -7.81 4.41 -12.33
N GLY A 133 -9.14 4.26 -12.43
CA GLY A 133 -10.08 5.21 -11.82
C GLY A 133 -9.88 6.67 -12.26
N GLY A 134 -9.47 6.90 -13.51
CA GLY A 134 -9.16 8.22 -14.05
C GLY A 134 -7.70 8.68 -13.85
N ALA A 135 -6.87 7.88 -13.22
CA ALA A 135 -5.43 8.14 -13.17
C ALA A 135 -4.81 7.98 -14.56
N LYS A 136 -3.87 8.85 -14.89
CA LYS A 136 -3.13 8.75 -16.16
C LYS A 136 -2.23 7.51 -16.21
N TYR A 137 -1.66 7.16 -15.07
CA TYR A 137 -0.77 6.02 -14.90
C TYR A 137 -1.20 5.18 -13.71
N VAL A 138 -0.81 3.91 -13.74
CA VAL A 138 -0.94 2.96 -12.63
C VAL A 138 0.42 2.36 -12.31
N PHE A 139 0.54 1.82 -11.11
CA PHE A 139 1.68 1.01 -10.69
C PHE A 139 1.25 -0.46 -10.69
N GLU A 140 1.97 -1.27 -11.44
CA GLU A 140 1.83 -2.71 -11.44
C GLU A 140 3.00 -3.34 -10.69
N PRO A 141 2.76 -3.95 -9.51
CA PRO A 141 3.78 -4.71 -8.82
C PRO A 141 4.07 -6.02 -9.53
N ASP A 142 5.20 -6.64 -9.20
CA ASP A 142 5.48 -8.02 -9.61
C ASP A 142 4.38 -8.98 -9.13
N ASP A 143 4.16 -10.04 -9.89
CA ASP A 143 3.14 -11.05 -9.58
C ASP A 143 3.33 -11.68 -8.20
N GLU A 144 4.59 -11.86 -7.76
CA GLU A 144 4.93 -12.37 -6.44
C GLU A 144 4.32 -11.52 -5.31
N PHE A 145 4.23 -10.20 -5.48
CA PHE A 145 3.80 -9.27 -4.43
C PHE A 145 2.36 -8.74 -4.60
N LYS A 146 1.66 -9.09 -5.67
CA LYS A 146 0.27 -8.63 -5.90
C LYS A 146 -0.64 -8.93 -4.73
N GLY A 147 -0.53 -10.12 -4.15
CA GLY A 147 -1.30 -10.52 -2.98
C GLY A 147 -0.97 -9.71 -1.71
N ASP A 148 0.29 -9.32 -1.52
CA ASP A 148 0.71 -8.48 -0.39
C ASP A 148 0.15 -7.06 -0.50
N PHE A 149 0.21 -6.49 -1.70
CA PHE A 149 -0.44 -5.20 -1.97
C PHE A 149 -1.95 -5.27 -1.80
N ALA A 150 -2.60 -6.33 -2.27
CA ALA A 150 -4.04 -6.51 -2.10
C ALA A 150 -4.44 -6.55 -0.62
N ARG A 151 -3.76 -7.36 0.20
CA ARG A 151 -3.97 -7.43 1.65
C ARG A 151 -3.78 -6.06 2.32
N THR A 152 -2.75 -5.32 1.92
CA THR A 152 -2.48 -3.96 2.41
C THR A 152 -3.64 -3.01 2.14
N TYR A 153 -4.19 -3.03 0.93
CA TYR A 153 -5.29 -2.15 0.54
C TYR A 153 -6.60 -2.52 1.25
N PHE A 154 -6.90 -3.80 1.38
CA PHE A 154 -8.05 -4.26 2.18
C PHE A 154 -7.88 -3.96 3.67
N TYR A 155 -6.66 -4.07 4.19
CA TYR A 155 -6.36 -3.66 5.56
C TYR A 155 -6.67 -2.18 5.76
N MET A 156 -6.13 -1.30 4.92
CA MET A 156 -6.35 0.14 5.02
C MET A 156 -7.84 0.50 4.92
N ALA A 157 -8.57 -0.10 3.99
CA ALA A 157 -10.00 0.09 3.86
C ALA A 157 -10.78 -0.35 5.12
N SER A 158 -10.28 -1.36 5.83
CA SER A 158 -10.94 -1.92 7.02
C SER A 158 -10.54 -1.22 8.32
N ALA A 159 -9.25 -0.90 8.49
CA ALA A 159 -8.70 -0.35 9.71
C ALA A 159 -8.91 1.17 9.85
N TYR A 160 -9.19 1.87 8.77
CA TYR A 160 -9.21 3.34 8.73
C TYR A 160 -10.50 3.93 8.18
N GLN A 161 -11.63 3.45 8.66
CA GLN A 161 -12.95 3.95 8.29
C GLN A 161 -13.17 5.42 8.67
N ASP A 162 -12.39 5.96 9.59
CA ASP A 162 -12.49 7.31 10.16
C ASP A 162 -11.43 8.30 9.65
N LEU A 163 -10.60 7.91 8.68
CA LEU A 163 -9.71 8.87 8.01
C LEU A 163 -10.47 9.85 7.12
N THR A 164 -9.88 11.03 6.92
CA THR A 164 -10.37 12.00 5.94
C THR A 164 -9.93 11.57 4.54
N TRP A 165 -10.62 10.57 4.00
CA TRP A 165 -10.33 10.05 2.67
C TRP A 165 -10.60 11.07 1.57
N LYS A 166 -9.69 11.15 0.61
CA LYS A 166 -9.99 11.75 -0.69
C LYS A 166 -10.56 10.67 -1.59
N TYR A 167 -11.75 10.89 -2.08
CA TYR A 167 -12.42 9.95 -2.99
C TYR A 167 -11.82 10.07 -4.38
N THR A 168 -10.74 9.33 -4.59
CA THR A 168 -9.95 9.38 -5.80
C THR A 168 -9.49 7.98 -6.21
N TYR A 169 -9.37 7.76 -7.49
CA TYR A 169 -8.87 6.52 -8.11
C TYR A 169 -9.56 5.26 -7.59
N MET A 170 -9.03 4.67 -6.52
CA MET A 170 -9.50 3.41 -5.94
C MET A 170 -10.51 3.61 -4.81
N VAL A 171 -10.61 4.80 -4.22
CA VAL A 171 -11.44 5.09 -3.05
C VAL A 171 -12.72 5.79 -3.45
N SER A 172 -13.88 5.23 -3.12
CA SER A 172 -15.19 5.81 -3.39
C SER A 172 -15.83 6.46 -2.15
N GLN A 173 -15.57 5.93 -0.96
CA GLN A 173 -16.16 6.40 0.29
C GLN A 173 -15.46 5.83 1.52
N ASN A 174 -15.75 6.37 2.71
CA ASN A 174 -15.18 5.89 3.98
C ASN A 174 -15.79 4.57 4.45
N LEU A 175 -17.10 4.40 4.27
CA LEU A 175 -17.83 3.22 4.69
C LEU A 175 -17.78 2.13 3.62
N TRP A 176 -18.52 1.05 3.82
CA TRP A 176 -18.62 -0.02 2.84
C TRP A 176 -19.22 0.48 1.50
N PRO A 177 -18.65 0.11 0.35
CA PRO A 177 -17.51 -0.81 0.16
C PRO A 177 -16.12 -0.16 0.27
N THR A 178 -15.96 1.13 0.50
CA THR A 178 -14.74 1.94 0.55
C THR A 178 -14.01 2.01 -0.79
N LEU A 179 -13.55 0.88 -1.31
CA LEU A 179 -12.95 0.77 -2.64
C LEU A 179 -14.05 0.67 -3.69
N ASN A 180 -13.82 1.25 -4.86
CA ASN A 180 -14.75 1.10 -5.99
C ASN A 180 -14.62 -0.28 -6.65
N SER A 181 -15.60 -0.65 -7.49
CA SER A 181 -15.71 -2.00 -8.02
C SER A 181 -14.49 -2.48 -8.79
N TRP A 182 -13.95 -1.65 -9.69
CA TRP A 182 -12.79 -2.05 -10.48
C TRP A 182 -11.57 -2.35 -9.60
N SER A 183 -11.43 -1.62 -8.47
CA SER A 183 -10.33 -1.83 -7.52
C SER A 183 -10.48 -3.13 -6.76
N VAL A 184 -11.71 -3.45 -6.35
CA VAL A 184 -12.00 -4.74 -5.70
C VAL A 184 -11.74 -5.89 -6.67
N ASP A 185 -12.22 -5.77 -7.92
CA ASP A 185 -12.00 -6.79 -8.96
C ASP A 185 -10.51 -7.01 -9.26
N LEU A 186 -9.70 -5.93 -9.22
CA LEU A 186 -8.25 -6.03 -9.39
C LEU A 186 -7.59 -6.76 -8.21
N LEU A 187 -7.97 -6.39 -6.98
CA LEU A 187 -7.32 -6.88 -5.76
C LEU A 187 -7.70 -8.33 -5.37
N LEU A 188 -8.76 -8.87 -5.97
CA LEU A 188 -9.23 -10.25 -5.75
C LEU A 188 -8.70 -11.25 -6.80
N LYS A 189 -7.97 -10.83 -7.80
CA LYS A 189 -7.36 -11.68 -8.83
C LYS A 189 -5.98 -12.18 -8.41
#